data_cdcb504af13492cad48bb2efc1119e33
#
_entry.id   cdcb504af13492cad48bb2efc1119e33
#
_cell.length_a   1.000
_cell.length_b   1.000
_cell.length_c   1.000
_cell.angle_alpha   90.00
_cell.angle_beta   90.00
_cell.angle_gamma   90.00
#
_symmetry.space_group_name_H-M   'P 1'
#
loop_
_entity.id
_entity.type
_entity.pdbx_description
1 polymer ?
#
loop_
_entity_poly.entity_id
_entity_poly.type
_entity_poly.pdbx_seq_one_letter_code
_entity_poly.pdbx_strand_id
1 'polypeptide(L)'
;MTVEMPRPVVIAKIPAAGLVTMVHATREECAAIALRMDIPAILSLACAFQLTREDDGVSIAAHGSLTALVTRTCIVSAEDFETPVTETFDIRFVPAGQERDDLDPDALDEVPYAAGAIDLGEAATEQLGLALDPYPRIPDAALPEIGEDADLGPFGALARMKKPG
;
A
#
# COMPACT_ATOMS: atom_id res chain seq x y z
N MET A 1 -10.91 -1.39 -16.01
CA MET A 1 -9.72 -1.36 -15.14
C MET A 1 -9.20 -2.79 -15.03
N THR A 2 -8.00 -3.01 -15.41
CA THR A 2 -7.42 -4.37 -15.40
C THR A 2 -6.77 -4.55 -14.02
N VAL A 3 -7.17 -5.58 -13.30
CA VAL A 3 -6.53 -5.96 -12.02
C VAL A 3 -5.22 -6.67 -12.36
N GLU A 4 -4.11 -6.21 -11.82
CA GLU A 4 -2.77 -6.73 -12.13
C GLU A 4 -2.54 -8.14 -11.56
N MET A 5 -3.15 -8.43 -10.41
CA MET A 5 -2.99 -9.71 -9.69
C MET A 5 -4.36 -10.24 -9.25
N PRO A 6 -5.21 -10.75 -10.16
CA PRO A 6 -6.54 -11.23 -9.80
C PRO A 6 -6.46 -12.54 -8.99
N ARG A 7 -7.07 -12.55 -7.80
CA ARG A 7 -7.19 -13.73 -6.91
C ARG A 7 -8.63 -13.79 -6.35
N PRO A 8 -9.63 -14.05 -7.21
CA PRO A 8 -11.02 -14.05 -6.80
C PRO A 8 -11.34 -15.24 -5.89
N VAL A 9 -12.06 -14.95 -4.81
CA VAL A 9 -12.62 -15.94 -3.89
C VAL A 9 -14.11 -15.77 -3.86
N VAL A 10 -14.83 -16.83 -4.24
CA VAL A 10 -16.30 -16.86 -4.19
C VAL A 10 -16.74 -16.96 -2.73
N ILE A 11 -17.54 -16.01 -2.27
CA ILE A 11 -17.99 -15.93 -0.86
C ILE A 11 -18.71 -17.20 -0.41
N ALA A 12 -19.55 -17.77 -1.26
CA ALA A 12 -20.26 -19.00 -0.94
C ALA A 12 -19.35 -20.21 -0.66
N LYS A 13 -18.09 -20.15 -1.12
CA LYS A 13 -17.08 -21.19 -0.89
C LYS A 13 -16.25 -20.99 0.38
N ILE A 14 -16.40 -19.86 1.08
CA ILE A 14 -15.73 -19.62 2.35
C ILE A 14 -16.46 -20.46 3.43
N PRO A 15 -15.77 -21.41 4.10
CA PRO A 15 -16.36 -22.23 5.13
C PRO A 15 -16.83 -21.40 6.33
N ALA A 16 -17.82 -21.90 7.08
CA ALA A 16 -18.26 -21.27 8.32
C ALA A 16 -17.14 -21.16 9.37
N ALA A 17 -16.18 -22.09 9.33
CA ALA A 17 -14.98 -22.07 10.20
C ALA A 17 -13.92 -21.04 9.76
N GLY A 18 -14.17 -20.33 8.66
CA GLY A 18 -13.19 -19.41 8.06
C GLY A 18 -12.30 -20.06 7.02
N LEU A 19 -11.51 -19.25 6.34
CA LEU A 19 -10.56 -19.66 5.31
C LEU A 19 -9.22 -18.97 5.55
N VAL A 20 -8.16 -19.75 5.63
CA VAL A 20 -6.78 -19.24 5.61
C VAL A 20 -6.20 -19.51 4.23
N THR A 21 -5.69 -18.49 3.58
CA THR A 21 -5.12 -18.59 2.25
C THR A 21 -3.96 -17.60 2.09
N MET A 22 -3.09 -17.88 1.11
CA MET A 22 -1.98 -17.01 0.79
C MET A 22 -1.98 -16.70 -0.70
N VAL A 23 -1.73 -15.45 -1.04
CA VAL A 23 -1.56 -14.99 -2.40
C VAL A 23 -0.11 -14.56 -2.63
N HIS A 24 0.42 -14.88 -3.82
CA HIS A 24 1.75 -14.49 -4.25
C HIS A 24 1.64 -13.86 -5.62
N ALA A 25 2.35 -12.75 -5.82
CA ALA A 25 2.49 -12.16 -7.13
C ALA A 25 3.54 -12.91 -7.95
N THR A 26 3.24 -13.13 -9.22
CA THR A 26 4.24 -13.55 -10.21
C THR A 26 5.17 -12.39 -10.55
N ARG A 27 6.24 -12.67 -11.27
CA ARG A 27 7.18 -11.65 -11.71
C ARG A 27 6.52 -10.61 -12.63
N GLU A 28 5.65 -11.08 -13.52
CA GLU A 28 4.89 -10.23 -14.44
C GLU A 28 3.88 -9.36 -13.69
N GLU A 29 3.19 -9.91 -12.70
CA GLU A 29 2.27 -9.19 -11.83
C GLU A 29 3.01 -8.14 -11.00
N CYS A 30 4.16 -8.47 -10.42
CA CYS A 30 5.02 -7.52 -9.71
C CYS A 30 5.41 -6.34 -10.60
N ALA A 31 5.78 -6.58 -11.86
CA ALA A 31 6.13 -5.53 -12.81
C ALA A 31 4.93 -4.62 -13.14
N ALA A 32 3.75 -5.22 -13.34
CA ALA A 32 2.53 -4.46 -13.60
C ALA A 32 2.10 -3.60 -12.40
N ILE A 33 2.18 -4.15 -11.18
CA ILE A 33 1.87 -3.43 -9.94
C ILE A 33 2.88 -2.28 -9.70
N ALA A 34 4.18 -2.51 -9.95
CA ALA A 34 5.21 -1.48 -9.83
C ALA A 34 4.93 -0.30 -10.78
N LEU A 35 4.51 -0.59 -12.01
CA LEU A 35 4.11 0.43 -12.97
C LEU A 35 2.88 1.23 -12.50
N ARG A 36 1.87 0.55 -11.97
CA ARG A 36 0.67 1.20 -11.39
C ARG A 36 1.02 2.13 -10.23
N MET A 37 1.98 1.74 -9.40
CA MET A 37 2.41 2.49 -8.22
C MET A 37 3.48 3.55 -8.51
N ASP A 38 3.94 3.63 -9.74
CA ASP A 38 5.03 4.54 -10.15
C ASP A 38 6.29 4.38 -9.28
N ILE A 39 6.69 3.12 -9.08
CA ILE A 39 7.93 2.78 -8.37
C ILE A 39 8.86 1.95 -9.26
N PRO A 40 10.18 1.99 -9.02
CA PRO A 40 11.15 1.31 -9.88
C PRO A 40 10.91 -0.19 -10.04
N ALA A 41 10.64 -0.91 -8.94
CA ALA A 41 10.37 -2.35 -9.01
C ALA A 41 9.67 -2.89 -7.74
N ILE A 42 8.97 -3.99 -7.91
CA ILE A 42 8.56 -4.91 -6.84
C ILE A 42 9.26 -6.23 -7.12
N LEU A 43 10.12 -6.68 -6.22
CA LEU A 43 10.90 -7.91 -6.36
C LEU A 43 10.12 -9.12 -5.86
N SER A 44 9.29 -8.92 -4.84
CA SER A 44 8.39 -9.94 -4.31
C SER A 44 7.19 -9.30 -3.62
N LEU A 45 6.05 -9.97 -3.67
CA LEU A 45 4.84 -9.61 -2.94
C LEU A 45 4.10 -10.88 -2.56
N ALA A 46 3.81 -11.03 -1.28
CA ALA A 46 2.99 -12.09 -0.73
C ALA A 46 2.07 -11.53 0.35
N CYS A 47 0.87 -12.08 0.46
CA CYS A 47 -0.06 -11.71 1.51
C CYS A 47 -0.82 -12.95 2.00
N ALA A 48 -0.75 -13.20 3.31
CA ALA A 48 -1.57 -14.19 3.96
C ALA A 48 -2.87 -13.57 4.42
N PHE A 49 -3.99 -14.24 4.18
CA PHE A 49 -5.33 -13.80 4.60
C PHE A 49 -5.98 -14.83 5.50
N GLN A 50 -6.59 -14.35 6.55
CA GLN A 50 -7.54 -15.09 7.36
C GLN A 50 -8.92 -14.46 7.16
N LEU A 51 -9.83 -15.19 6.53
CA LEU A 51 -11.16 -14.74 6.17
C LEU A 51 -12.18 -15.35 7.12
N THR A 52 -13.10 -14.54 7.61
CA THR A 52 -14.20 -14.97 8.47
C THR A 52 -15.50 -14.38 7.95
N ARG A 53 -16.50 -15.24 7.72
CA ARG A 53 -17.83 -14.78 7.35
C ARG A 53 -18.52 -14.17 8.58
N GLU A 54 -19.10 -12.99 8.42
CA GLU A 54 -19.87 -12.35 9.49
C GLU A 54 -21.30 -12.89 9.58
N ASP A 55 -22.00 -12.54 10.67
CA ASP A 55 -23.35 -13.05 10.98
C ASP A 55 -24.42 -12.60 9.96
N ASP A 56 -24.17 -11.52 9.24
CA ASP A 56 -25.05 -11.05 8.15
C ASP A 56 -25.04 -11.97 6.92
N GLY A 57 -24.09 -12.91 6.85
CA GLY A 57 -23.94 -13.89 5.79
C GLY A 57 -23.37 -13.34 4.48
N VAL A 58 -23.15 -12.03 4.39
CA VAL A 58 -22.67 -11.33 3.16
C VAL A 58 -21.36 -10.59 3.38
N SER A 59 -21.07 -10.12 4.59
CA SER A 59 -19.82 -9.45 4.91
C SER A 59 -18.74 -10.45 5.31
N ILE A 60 -17.49 -10.15 4.90
CA ILE A 60 -16.31 -10.97 5.19
C ILE A 60 -15.29 -10.12 5.91
N ALA A 61 -15.00 -10.45 7.16
CA ALA A 61 -13.86 -9.89 7.86
C ALA A 61 -12.58 -10.56 7.36
N ALA A 62 -11.56 -9.77 7.06
CA ALA A 62 -10.27 -10.24 6.57
C ALA A 62 -9.15 -9.64 7.39
N HIS A 63 -8.37 -10.52 8.04
CA HIS A 63 -7.08 -10.16 8.61
C HIS A 63 -5.98 -10.52 7.62
N GLY A 64 -5.13 -9.55 7.26
CA GLY A 64 -4.05 -9.72 6.31
C GLY A 64 -2.69 -9.50 6.92
N SER A 65 -1.70 -10.27 6.45
CA SER A 65 -0.29 -10.07 6.73
C SER A 65 0.48 -10.05 5.42
N LEU A 66 0.97 -8.87 5.05
CA LEU A 66 1.63 -8.58 3.80
C LEU A 66 3.14 -8.50 3.99
N THR A 67 3.89 -9.08 3.07
CA THR A 67 5.33 -8.94 2.95
C THR A 67 5.70 -8.65 1.51
N ALA A 68 6.55 -7.68 1.29
CA ALA A 68 7.06 -7.33 -0.02
C ALA A 68 8.51 -6.88 0.06
N LEU A 69 9.25 -7.03 -1.03
CA LEU A 69 10.54 -6.39 -1.24
C LEU A 69 10.38 -5.45 -2.45
N VAL A 70 10.62 -4.16 -2.24
CA VAL A 70 10.40 -3.14 -3.25
C VAL A 70 11.66 -2.32 -3.48
N THR A 71 11.85 -1.85 -4.71
CA THR A 71 12.86 -0.84 -5.04
C THR A 71 12.21 0.54 -5.02
N ARG A 72 12.82 1.47 -4.31
CA ARG A 72 12.37 2.85 -4.18
C ARG A 72 13.50 3.79 -4.54
N THR A 73 13.16 4.98 -4.98
CA THR A 73 14.15 6.05 -5.24
C THR A 73 14.23 6.97 -4.03
N CYS A 74 15.43 7.13 -3.47
CA CYS A 74 15.67 8.02 -2.34
C CYS A 74 15.38 9.47 -2.71
N ILE A 75 14.54 10.17 -1.94
CA ILE A 75 14.21 11.58 -2.20
C ILE A 75 15.38 12.53 -1.92
N VAL A 76 16.41 12.08 -1.22
CA VAL A 76 17.59 12.90 -0.86
C VAL A 76 18.71 12.73 -1.88
N SER A 77 19.08 11.47 -2.20
CA SER A 77 20.20 11.16 -3.09
C SER A 77 19.80 10.88 -4.53
N ALA A 78 18.51 10.66 -4.80
CA ALA A 78 17.97 10.18 -6.08
C ALA A 78 18.52 8.81 -6.52
N GLU A 79 19.08 8.04 -5.59
CA GLU A 79 19.54 6.68 -5.83
C GLU A 79 18.46 5.68 -5.53
N ASP A 80 18.42 4.60 -6.30
CA ASP A 80 17.53 3.48 -6.07
C ASP A 80 18.05 2.57 -4.96
N PHE A 81 17.16 2.09 -4.11
CA PHE A 81 17.48 1.17 -3.02
C PHE A 81 16.34 0.18 -2.80
N GLU A 82 16.68 -0.99 -2.29
CA GLU A 82 15.71 -2.00 -1.92
C GLU A 82 15.29 -1.82 -0.46
N THR A 83 13.99 -1.97 -0.19
CA THR A 83 13.46 -1.91 1.17
C THR A 83 12.38 -2.96 1.36
N PRO A 84 12.40 -3.69 2.49
CA PRO A 84 11.33 -4.60 2.85
C PRO A 84 10.11 -3.81 3.33
N VAL A 85 8.93 -4.31 2.98
CA VAL A 85 7.65 -3.83 3.49
C VAL A 85 6.97 -4.98 4.21
N THR A 86 6.57 -4.75 5.45
CA THR A 86 5.80 -5.70 6.25
C THR A 86 4.66 -4.95 6.89
N GLU A 87 3.42 -5.40 6.65
CA GLU A 87 2.22 -4.75 7.15
C GLU A 87 1.20 -5.80 7.57
N THR A 88 0.49 -5.52 8.66
CA THR A 88 -0.70 -6.26 9.06
C THR A 88 -1.89 -5.32 9.03
N PHE A 89 -3.00 -5.80 8.53
CA PHE A 89 -4.20 -4.98 8.36
C PHE A 89 -5.47 -5.79 8.61
N ASP A 90 -6.52 -5.08 8.96
CA ASP A 90 -7.87 -5.62 9.09
C ASP A 90 -8.79 -4.82 8.17
N ILE A 91 -9.48 -5.53 7.28
CA ILE A 91 -10.45 -4.96 6.35
C ILE A 91 -11.74 -5.76 6.37
N ARG A 92 -12.81 -5.18 5.88
CA ARG A 92 -14.10 -5.80 5.76
C ARG A 92 -14.58 -5.71 4.32
N PHE A 93 -14.83 -6.85 3.70
CA PHE A 93 -15.49 -6.88 2.40
C PHE A 93 -17.00 -6.81 2.58
N VAL A 94 -17.64 -5.88 1.86
CA VAL A 94 -19.08 -5.66 1.91
C VAL A 94 -19.67 -5.65 0.50
N PRO A 95 -20.95 -6.05 0.31
CA PRO A 95 -21.57 -5.91 -1.01
C PRO A 95 -21.55 -4.46 -1.48
N ALA A 96 -21.25 -4.24 -2.76
CA ALA A 96 -21.22 -2.91 -3.35
C ALA A 96 -22.56 -2.18 -3.15
N GLY A 97 -22.49 -0.94 -2.69
CA GLY A 97 -23.65 -0.12 -2.32
C GLY A 97 -24.16 -0.33 -0.88
N GLN A 98 -23.47 -1.14 -0.09
CA GLN A 98 -23.75 -1.33 1.35
C GLN A 98 -22.62 -0.83 2.25
N GLU A 99 -21.67 -0.09 1.69
CA GLU A 99 -20.61 0.55 2.44
C GLU A 99 -21.22 1.57 3.42
N ARG A 100 -20.64 1.66 4.60
CA ARG A 100 -21.05 2.64 5.60
C ARG A 100 -20.51 4.02 5.23
N ASP A 101 -21.37 5.02 5.26
CA ASP A 101 -20.97 6.44 5.20
C ASP A 101 -20.45 6.93 6.57
N ASP A 102 -19.88 6.04 7.36
CA ASP A 102 -19.50 6.35 8.73
C ASP A 102 -18.09 6.95 8.75
N LEU A 103 -17.96 8.13 9.36
CA LEU A 103 -16.69 8.82 9.55
C LEU A 103 -16.02 8.39 10.87
N ASP A 104 -16.35 7.20 11.39
CA ASP A 104 -15.72 6.65 12.58
C ASP A 104 -14.27 6.26 12.26
N PRO A 105 -13.28 6.96 12.83
CA PRO A 105 -11.87 6.66 12.58
C PRO A 105 -11.44 5.28 13.11
N ASP A 106 -12.21 4.67 13.99
CA ASP A 106 -11.96 3.33 14.55
C ASP A 106 -12.68 2.21 13.79
N ALA A 107 -13.50 2.56 12.78
CA ALA A 107 -14.15 1.56 11.93
C ALA A 107 -13.14 0.89 11.00
N LEU A 108 -13.37 -0.40 10.72
CA LEU A 108 -12.58 -1.13 9.71
C LEU A 108 -12.83 -0.54 8.32
N ASP A 109 -11.77 -0.49 7.52
CA ASP A 109 -11.88 -0.11 6.12
C ASP A 109 -12.75 -1.11 5.37
N GLU A 110 -13.78 -0.60 4.70
CA GLU A 110 -14.71 -1.40 3.93
C GLU A 110 -14.30 -1.44 2.45
N VAL A 111 -14.20 -2.64 1.92
CA VAL A 111 -13.87 -2.90 0.51
C VAL A 111 -15.10 -3.45 -0.19
N PRO A 112 -15.70 -2.72 -1.13
CA PRO A 112 -16.88 -3.20 -1.84
C PRO A 112 -16.53 -4.37 -2.78
N TYR A 113 -17.39 -5.36 -2.84
CA TYR A 113 -17.30 -6.46 -3.79
C TYR A 113 -18.59 -6.60 -4.61
N ALA A 114 -18.45 -7.18 -5.80
CA ALA A 114 -19.56 -7.46 -6.69
C ALA A 114 -19.59 -8.93 -7.11
N ALA A 115 -20.72 -9.36 -7.67
CA ALA A 115 -20.90 -10.72 -8.22
C ALA A 115 -20.58 -11.87 -7.25
N GLY A 116 -20.69 -11.65 -5.95
CA GLY A 116 -20.48 -12.68 -4.92
C GLY A 116 -19.06 -13.19 -4.79
N ALA A 117 -18.07 -12.42 -5.24
CA ALA A 117 -16.64 -12.73 -5.14
C ALA A 117 -15.85 -11.53 -4.63
N ILE A 118 -14.88 -11.79 -3.76
CA ILE A 118 -13.87 -10.84 -3.29
C ILE A 118 -12.56 -11.09 -4.03
N ASP A 119 -11.77 -10.05 -4.30
CA ASP A 119 -10.47 -10.20 -4.94
C ASP A 119 -9.36 -9.93 -3.91
N LEU A 120 -8.69 -11.00 -3.47
CA LEU A 120 -7.62 -10.91 -2.48
C LEU A 120 -6.32 -10.34 -3.08
N GLY A 121 -6.11 -10.49 -4.38
CA GLY A 121 -4.95 -9.93 -5.04
C GLY A 121 -5.04 -8.41 -5.15
N GLU A 122 -6.21 -7.89 -5.53
CA GLU A 122 -6.44 -6.44 -5.53
C GLU A 122 -6.32 -5.86 -4.12
N ALA A 123 -6.93 -6.52 -3.10
CA ALA A 123 -6.80 -6.09 -1.72
C ALA A 123 -5.34 -6.04 -1.24
N ALA A 124 -4.54 -7.06 -1.56
CA ALA A 124 -3.11 -7.06 -1.24
C ALA A 124 -2.35 -5.93 -1.97
N THR A 125 -2.70 -5.66 -3.22
CA THR A 125 -2.09 -4.57 -4.00
C THR A 125 -2.42 -3.21 -3.41
N GLU A 126 -3.66 -2.96 -3.04
CA GLU A 126 -4.09 -1.71 -2.38
C GLU A 126 -3.39 -1.52 -1.03
N GLN A 127 -3.32 -2.56 -0.22
CA GLN A 127 -2.63 -2.51 1.08
C GLN A 127 -1.13 -2.27 0.94
N LEU A 128 -0.48 -2.84 -0.08
CA LEU A 128 0.90 -2.49 -0.39
C LEU A 128 1.04 -0.99 -0.69
N GLY A 129 0.16 -0.43 -1.52
CA GLY A 129 0.17 1.00 -1.83
C GLY A 129 0.04 1.90 -0.60
N LEU A 130 -0.82 1.51 0.34
CA LEU A 130 -1.01 2.22 1.61
C LEU A 130 0.20 2.09 2.56
N ALA A 131 0.91 0.97 2.51
CA ALA A 131 2.08 0.70 3.36
C ALA A 131 3.37 1.36 2.84
N LEU A 132 3.40 1.81 1.59
CA LEU A 132 4.59 2.46 1.03
C LEU A 132 4.82 3.83 1.66
N ASP A 133 6.06 4.07 2.14
CA ASP A 133 6.46 5.39 2.59
C ASP A 133 6.39 6.40 1.42
N PRO A 134 5.63 7.49 1.51
CA PRO A 134 5.58 8.51 0.47
C PRO A 134 6.90 9.27 0.29
N TYR A 135 7.80 9.23 1.28
CA TYR A 135 9.08 9.93 1.29
C TYR A 135 10.27 8.99 1.54
N PRO A 136 10.52 8.03 0.64
CA PRO A 136 11.53 7.01 0.87
C PRO A 136 12.93 7.60 0.96
N ARG A 137 13.72 7.14 1.95
CA ARG A 137 15.10 7.57 2.16
C ARG A 137 15.98 6.36 2.42
N ILE A 138 17.18 6.41 1.84
CA ILE A 138 18.24 5.49 2.23
C ILE A 138 18.61 5.78 3.70
N PRO A 139 18.77 4.77 4.57
CA PRO A 139 19.34 4.99 5.90
C PRO A 139 20.63 5.78 5.80
N ASP A 140 20.81 6.81 6.64
CA ASP A 140 21.98 7.70 6.66
C ASP A 140 22.17 8.59 5.42
N ALA A 141 21.16 8.73 4.55
CA ALA A 141 21.23 9.71 3.47
C ALA A 141 21.38 11.15 4.03
N ALA A 142 22.53 11.76 3.80
CA ALA A 142 22.77 13.14 4.16
C ALA A 142 22.25 14.09 3.08
N LEU A 143 21.63 15.19 3.51
CA LEU A 143 21.37 16.30 2.60
C LEU A 143 22.72 16.83 2.05
N PRO A 144 22.80 17.15 0.75
CA PRO A 144 23.98 17.80 0.23
C PRO A 144 24.22 19.10 1.01
N GLU A 145 25.45 19.33 1.46
CA GLU A 145 25.82 20.60 2.07
C GLU A 145 25.63 21.69 1.01
N ILE A 146 24.66 22.57 1.24
CA ILE A 146 24.52 23.78 0.46
C ILE A 146 25.66 24.70 0.91
N GLY A 147 26.70 24.82 0.11
CA GLY A 147 27.79 25.77 0.38
C GLY A 147 27.23 27.17 0.63
N GLU A 148 27.89 27.95 1.50
CA GLU A 148 27.49 29.34 1.82
C GLU A 148 27.37 30.24 0.60
N ASP A 149 27.98 29.85 -0.53
CA ASP A 149 27.99 30.55 -1.82
C ASP A 149 26.92 30.04 -2.81
N ALA A 150 25.98 29.19 -2.37
CA ALA A 150 24.91 28.77 -3.26
C ALA A 150 24.10 29.99 -3.67
N ASP A 151 23.97 30.23 -4.96
CA ASP A 151 23.13 31.27 -5.52
C ASP A 151 21.65 30.98 -5.09
N LEU A 152 21.22 31.68 -4.07
CA LEU A 152 19.88 31.53 -3.49
C LEU A 152 18.79 32.07 -4.43
N GLY A 153 19.17 32.44 -5.66
CA GLY A 153 18.25 32.99 -6.65
C GLY A 153 17.40 34.14 -6.10
N PRO A 154 16.12 34.26 -6.48
CA PRO A 154 15.25 35.36 -6.03
C PRO A 154 15.07 35.43 -4.51
N PHE A 155 15.31 34.33 -3.78
CA PHE A 155 15.14 34.25 -2.32
C PHE A 155 16.39 34.63 -1.53
N GLY A 156 17.53 34.90 -2.19
CA GLY A 156 18.76 35.32 -1.53
C GLY A 156 18.61 36.64 -0.76
N ALA A 157 17.67 37.49 -1.16
CA ALA A 157 17.35 38.72 -0.45
C ALA A 157 16.75 38.47 0.93
N LEU A 158 16.00 37.37 1.14
CA LEU A 158 15.39 37.02 2.40
C LEU A 158 16.41 36.53 3.45
N ALA A 159 17.50 35.90 3.00
CA ALA A 159 18.57 35.47 3.90
C ALA A 159 19.30 36.68 4.56
N ARG A 160 19.33 37.83 3.88
CA ARG A 160 19.94 39.06 4.39
C ARG A 160 19.05 39.80 5.39
N MET A 161 17.75 39.53 5.43
CA MET A 161 16.80 40.18 6.35
C MET A 161 16.79 39.56 7.76
N LYS A 162 17.47 38.43 7.98
CA LYS A 162 17.50 37.72 9.28
C LYS A 162 18.75 38.14 10.10
N LYS A 163 18.95 39.44 10.35
CA LYS A 163 19.84 39.91 11.41
C LYS A 163 19.10 40.91 12.27
N PRO A 164 18.50 40.49 13.38
CA PRO A 164 18.27 41.42 14.49
C PRO A 164 19.64 41.65 15.12
N GLY A 165 19.98 42.89 15.29
CA GLY A 165 21.12 43.34 16.10
C GLY A 165 21.03 42.90 17.52
#